data_8712b2aac7f9503f31c9f3612c5bc058
#
_entry.id   8712b2aac7f9503f31c9f3612c5bc058
#
_cell.length_a   1.000
_cell.length_b   1.000
_cell.length_c   1.000
_cell.angle_alpha   90.00
_cell.angle_beta   90.00
_cell.angle_gamma   90.00
#
_symmetry.space_group_name_H-M   'P 1'
#
loop_
_entity.id
_entity.type
_entity.pdbx_description
1 polymer ?
#
loop_
_entity_poly.entity_id
_entity_poly.type
_entity_poly.pdbx_seq_one_letter_code
_entity_poly.pdbx_strand_id
1 'polypeptide(L)'
;MKNLLKSSLAFVLIFLFQNLSSNEVNIYTSRHYDSDDLLYKDFSNSTGIKVNIISGKGEALIERLKSEGSNSSADIFLTSDAGNLWKVQKEGLFKSIASKEIMQSVPVNLRGPNNEWIGIAKRARVIFYNPDNVVSKDIENLSYEDLAKETWKNRIVVRSSNNIYNQSLVASMISNNG
;
A
#
# COMPACT_ATOMS: atom_id res chain seq x y z
N MET A 1 36.04 12.91 49.53
CA MET A 1 35.33 11.64 49.24
C MET A 1 33.85 11.81 48.96
N LYS A 2 33.08 12.66 49.61
CA LYS A 2 31.62 12.84 49.36
C LYS A 2 31.26 13.43 47.99
N ASN A 3 32.12 14.20 47.36
CA ASN A 3 31.86 14.84 46.06
C ASN A 3 32.14 13.91 44.86
N LEU A 4 33.06 12.94 45.00
CA LEU A 4 33.30 11.93 43.94
C LEU A 4 32.11 10.93 43.79
N LEU A 5 31.46 10.57 44.89
CA LEU A 5 30.31 9.66 44.85
C LEU A 5 29.10 10.31 44.16
N LYS A 6 28.91 11.63 44.33
CA LYS A 6 27.80 12.34 43.66
C LYS A 6 28.01 12.47 42.15
N SER A 7 29.24 12.68 41.67
CA SER A 7 29.57 12.73 40.23
C SER A 7 29.41 11.37 39.57
N SER A 8 29.78 10.28 40.26
CA SER A 8 29.65 8.92 39.71
C SER A 8 28.19 8.49 39.57
N LEU A 9 27.31 8.89 40.50
CA LEU A 9 25.89 8.58 40.46
C LEU A 9 25.16 9.32 39.31
N ALA A 10 25.54 10.59 39.03
CA ALA A 10 25.01 11.39 37.94
C ALA A 10 25.41 10.80 36.55
N PHE A 11 26.63 10.28 36.44
CA PHE A 11 27.12 9.67 35.22
C PHE A 11 26.42 8.32 34.88
N VAL A 12 26.09 7.53 35.91
CA VAL A 12 25.35 6.26 35.75
C VAL A 12 23.88 6.53 35.35
N LEU A 13 23.26 7.60 35.89
CA LEU A 13 21.90 7.98 35.49
C LEU A 13 21.81 8.46 34.04
N ILE A 14 22.84 9.14 33.49
CA ILE A 14 22.85 9.57 32.10
C ILE A 14 22.98 8.37 31.15
N PHE A 15 23.67 7.29 31.52
CA PHE A 15 23.78 6.06 30.72
C PHE A 15 22.51 5.22 30.67
N LEU A 16 21.60 5.38 31.64
CA LEU A 16 20.32 4.65 31.67
C LEU A 16 19.23 5.27 30.78
N PHE A 17 19.46 6.47 30.24
CA PHE A 17 18.55 7.11 29.28
C PHE A 17 18.94 6.90 27.81
N GLN A 18 19.94 6.08 27.52
CA GLN A 18 20.28 5.74 26.13
C GLN A 18 19.40 4.59 25.66
N ASN A 19 18.56 4.94 24.67
CA ASN A 19 17.80 4.04 23.79
C ASN A 19 16.54 3.41 24.38
N LEU A 20 15.56 4.20 24.79
CA LEU A 20 14.17 3.87 24.48
C LEU A 20 13.89 4.34 23.02
N SER A 21 14.59 3.78 22.07
CA SER A 21 14.09 3.76 20.70
C SER A 21 12.86 2.86 20.76
N SER A 22 11.68 3.44 20.69
CA SER A 22 10.45 2.67 20.57
C SER A 22 10.59 1.81 19.32
N ASN A 23 10.78 0.50 19.51
CA ASN A 23 10.78 -0.45 18.41
C ASN A 23 9.35 -0.54 17.91
N GLU A 24 8.95 0.42 17.09
CA GLU A 24 7.63 0.45 16.49
C GLU A 24 7.70 0.80 15.00
N VAL A 25 6.74 0.34 14.25
CA VAL A 25 6.53 0.67 12.85
C VAL A 25 5.11 1.19 12.66
N ASN A 26 4.97 2.31 11.96
CA ASN A 26 3.71 2.99 11.72
C ASN A 26 3.27 2.74 10.27
N ILE A 27 2.13 2.09 10.10
CA ILE A 27 1.58 1.74 8.79
C ILE A 27 0.33 2.60 8.52
N TYR A 28 0.39 3.41 7.47
CA TYR A 28 -0.80 4.07 6.91
C TYR A 28 -1.40 3.14 5.87
N THR A 29 -2.63 2.69 6.07
CA THR A 29 -3.23 1.67 5.20
C THR A 29 -4.64 2.02 4.74
N SER A 30 -4.89 1.82 3.45
CA SER A 30 -6.24 1.81 2.87
C SER A 30 -6.80 0.38 2.68
N ARG A 31 -6.09 -0.62 3.18
CA ARG A 31 -6.56 -2.01 3.21
C ARG A 31 -7.38 -2.25 4.47
N HIS A 32 -8.26 -3.24 4.41
CA HIS A 32 -9.22 -3.57 5.48
C HIS A 32 -9.55 -5.07 5.48
N TYR A 33 -8.51 -5.90 5.37
CA TYR A 33 -8.66 -7.36 5.39
C TYR A 33 -8.26 -7.90 6.76
N ASP A 34 -9.07 -8.75 7.35
CA ASP A 34 -8.78 -9.40 8.65
C ASP A 34 -7.46 -10.19 8.62
N SER A 35 -7.07 -10.70 7.45
CA SER A 35 -5.77 -11.35 7.24
C SER A 35 -4.57 -10.43 7.48
N ASP A 36 -4.72 -9.13 7.29
CA ASP A 36 -3.63 -8.17 7.51
C ASP A 36 -3.36 -8.02 9.01
N ASP A 37 -4.41 -8.04 9.85
CA ASP A 37 -4.28 -7.96 11.31
C ASP A 37 -3.52 -9.17 11.88
N LEU A 38 -3.76 -10.36 11.34
CA LEU A 38 -3.01 -11.56 11.71
C LEU A 38 -1.52 -11.41 11.36
N LEU A 39 -1.22 -10.92 10.16
CA LEU A 39 0.16 -10.68 9.71
C LEU A 39 0.89 -9.69 10.63
N TYR A 40 0.26 -8.59 11.00
CA TYR A 40 0.85 -7.58 11.89
C TYR A 40 1.10 -8.13 13.29
N LYS A 41 0.16 -8.94 13.81
CA LYS A 41 0.30 -9.61 15.10
C LYS A 41 1.45 -10.61 15.09
N ASP A 42 1.55 -11.44 14.07
CA ASP A 42 2.61 -12.42 13.93
C ASP A 42 3.99 -11.76 13.80
N PHE A 43 4.07 -10.67 13.04
CA PHE A 43 5.29 -9.85 12.96
C PHE A 43 5.67 -9.29 14.34
N SER A 44 4.74 -8.69 15.05
CA SER A 44 5.01 -8.13 16.38
C SER A 44 5.44 -9.22 17.38
N ASN A 45 4.80 -10.39 17.36
CA ASN A 45 5.14 -11.51 18.24
C ASN A 45 6.54 -12.09 17.95
N SER A 46 6.93 -12.14 16.67
CA SER A 46 8.20 -12.73 16.26
C SER A 46 9.39 -11.79 16.40
N THR A 47 9.17 -10.48 16.32
CA THR A 47 10.25 -9.47 16.29
C THR A 47 10.33 -8.62 17.55
N GLY A 48 9.27 -8.55 18.36
CA GLY A 48 9.13 -7.60 19.45
C GLY A 48 8.88 -6.15 18.99
N ILE A 49 8.71 -5.93 17.68
CA ILE A 49 8.42 -4.61 17.12
C ILE A 49 6.92 -4.37 17.15
N LYS A 50 6.49 -3.28 17.75
CA LYS A 50 5.07 -2.89 17.79
C LYS A 50 4.63 -2.36 16.43
N VAL A 51 3.51 -2.84 15.92
CA VAL A 51 2.88 -2.29 14.71
C VAL A 51 1.73 -1.36 15.09
N ASN A 52 1.83 -0.11 14.66
CA ASN A 52 0.78 0.90 14.81
C ASN A 52 0.08 1.08 13.46
N ILE A 53 -1.25 0.98 13.44
CA ILE A 53 -2.05 1.06 12.22
C ILE A 53 -2.88 2.33 12.20
N ILE A 54 -2.76 3.08 11.12
CA ILE A 54 -3.62 4.23 10.81
C ILE A 54 -4.37 3.91 9.53
N SER A 55 -5.64 3.57 9.68
CA SER A 55 -6.52 3.19 8.56
C SER A 55 -7.31 4.37 8.02
N GLY A 56 -7.51 4.41 6.70
CA GLY A 56 -8.30 5.45 6.06
C GLY A 56 -8.52 5.20 4.57
N LYS A 57 -9.30 6.09 3.94
CA LYS A 57 -9.43 6.07 2.47
C LYS A 57 -8.11 6.46 1.84
N GLY A 58 -7.73 5.80 0.73
CA GLY A 58 -6.44 6.01 0.07
C GLY A 58 -6.13 7.48 -0.23
N GLU A 59 -7.10 8.24 -0.75
CA GLU A 59 -6.92 9.67 -1.04
C GLU A 59 -6.71 10.51 0.22
N ALA A 60 -7.46 10.23 1.30
CA ALA A 60 -7.30 10.95 2.56
C ALA A 60 -5.92 10.70 3.21
N LEU A 61 -5.42 9.46 3.10
CA LEU A 61 -4.08 9.12 3.59
C LEU A 61 -2.99 9.77 2.73
N ILE A 62 -3.17 9.88 1.42
CA ILE A 62 -2.24 10.58 0.53
C ILE A 62 -2.18 12.07 0.89
N GLU A 63 -3.31 12.73 1.06
CA GLU A 63 -3.34 14.15 1.47
C GLU A 63 -2.73 14.35 2.86
N ARG A 64 -2.92 13.40 3.76
CA ARG A 64 -2.26 13.41 5.07
C ARG A 64 -0.74 13.31 4.93
N LEU A 65 -0.22 12.35 4.16
CA LEU A 65 1.21 12.21 3.89
C LEU A 65 1.81 13.48 3.30
N LYS A 66 1.10 14.14 2.36
CA LYS A 66 1.51 15.42 1.79
C LYS A 66 1.58 16.52 2.84
N SER A 67 0.58 16.64 3.69
CA SER A 67 0.52 17.69 4.73
C SER A 67 1.58 17.49 5.81
N GLU A 68 1.88 16.25 6.16
CA GLU A 68 2.91 15.88 7.13
C GLU A 68 4.33 16.04 6.54
N GLY A 69 4.50 15.77 5.24
CA GLY A 69 5.77 15.88 4.52
C GLY A 69 6.89 15.10 5.19
N SER A 70 8.02 15.76 5.44
CA SER A 70 9.18 15.17 6.12
C SER A 70 8.95 14.86 7.61
N ASN A 71 7.87 15.38 8.19
CA ASN A 71 7.49 15.14 9.59
C ASN A 71 6.48 13.99 9.73
N SER A 72 6.17 13.29 8.64
CA SER A 72 5.26 12.15 8.71
C SER A 72 5.79 11.08 9.64
N SER A 73 4.91 10.56 10.49
CA SER A 73 5.19 9.40 11.33
C SER A 73 5.04 8.07 10.58
N ALA A 74 4.58 8.08 9.32
CA ALA A 74 4.39 6.88 8.54
C ALA A 74 5.73 6.29 8.10
N ASP A 75 6.00 5.05 8.48
CA ASP A 75 7.11 4.25 7.97
C ASP A 75 6.73 3.52 6.69
N ILE A 76 5.48 3.08 6.60
CA ILE A 76 4.94 2.30 5.47
C ILE A 76 3.59 2.87 5.04
N PHE A 77 3.42 3.06 3.73
CA PHE A 77 2.12 3.29 3.11
C PHE A 77 1.67 2.03 2.37
N LEU A 78 0.60 1.41 2.84
CA LEU A 78 0.05 0.17 2.28
C LEU A 78 -1.30 0.45 1.60
N THR A 79 -1.39 0.13 0.32
CA THR A 79 -2.59 0.36 -0.47
C THR A 79 -2.91 -0.83 -1.39
N SER A 80 -4.11 -0.87 -1.92
CA SER A 80 -4.59 -1.97 -2.74
C SER A 80 -4.46 -1.75 -4.25
N ASP A 81 -3.95 -0.61 -4.68
CA ASP A 81 -3.80 -0.28 -6.11
C ASP A 81 -2.53 0.52 -6.39
N ALA A 82 -1.80 0.15 -7.45
CA ALA A 82 -0.57 0.81 -7.85
C ALA A 82 -0.76 2.29 -8.24
N GLY A 83 -1.96 2.68 -8.67
CA GLY A 83 -2.28 4.08 -8.97
C GLY A 83 -2.16 5.00 -7.76
N ASN A 84 -2.47 4.51 -6.55
CA ASN A 84 -2.22 5.27 -5.32
C ASN A 84 -0.72 5.39 -5.02
N LEU A 85 0.06 4.34 -5.24
CA LEU A 85 1.52 4.38 -5.08
C LEU A 85 2.14 5.39 -6.05
N TRP A 86 1.69 5.39 -7.31
CA TRP A 86 2.14 6.36 -8.30
C TRP A 86 1.83 7.81 -7.88
N LYS A 87 0.64 8.09 -7.30
CA LYS A 87 0.31 9.42 -6.78
C LYS A 87 1.30 9.88 -5.71
N VAL A 88 1.60 9.02 -4.73
CA VAL A 88 2.55 9.33 -3.65
C VAL A 88 3.98 9.48 -4.18
N GLN A 89 4.36 8.66 -5.15
CA GLN A 89 5.67 8.74 -5.83
C GLN A 89 5.85 10.08 -6.55
N LYS A 90 4.84 10.56 -7.26
CA LYS A 90 4.90 11.88 -7.94
C LYS A 90 5.14 13.05 -6.99
N GLU A 91 4.72 12.93 -5.76
CA GLU A 91 4.95 13.93 -4.71
C GLU A 91 6.33 13.79 -4.05
N GLY A 92 7.14 12.79 -4.44
CA GLY A 92 8.47 12.55 -3.89
C GLY A 92 8.49 12.13 -2.42
N LEU A 93 7.40 11.50 -1.93
CA LEU A 93 7.22 11.16 -0.52
C LEU A 93 7.78 9.78 -0.14
N PHE A 94 8.24 9.00 -1.12
CA PHE A 94 8.85 7.70 -0.87
C PHE A 94 10.37 7.77 -0.83
N LYS A 95 10.97 6.85 -0.06
CA LYS A 95 12.40 6.53 -0.09
C LYS A 95 12.62 5.22 -0.82
N SER A 96 13.78 5.07 -1.46
CA SER A 96 14.17 3.81 -2.09
C SER A 96 14.34 2.70 -1.07
N ILE A 97 13.84 1.52 -1.40
CA ILE A 97 13.98 0.31 -0.58
C ILE A 97 15.32 -0.34 -0.90
N ALA A 98 16.18 -0.48 0.10
CA ALA A 98 17.55 -0.99 -0.05
C ALA A 98 17.72 -2.48 0.37
N SER A 99 16.64 -3.20 0.71
CA SER A 99 16.73 -4.61 1.14
C SER A 99 17.06 -5.54 -0.03
N LYS A 100 18.13 -6.31 0.10
CA LYS A 100 18.53 -7.33 -0.87
C LYS A 100 17.48 -8.45 -0.98
N GLU A 101 16.91 -8.86 0.14
CA GLU A 101 15.89 -9.91 0.22
C GLU A 101 14.63 -9.52 -0.57
N ILE A 102 14.17 -8.29 -0.42
CA ILE A 102 13.04 -7.75 -1.19
C ILE A 102 13.39 -7.68 -2.67
N MET A 103 14.58 -7.18 -3.00
CA MET A 103 15.03 -7.06 -4.39
C MET A 103 15.22 -8.41 -5.09
N GLN A 104 15.52 -9.47 -4.36
CA GLN A 104 15.60 -10.82 -4.90
C GLN A 104 14.23 -11.49 -5.04
N SER A 105 13.30 -11.20 -4.12
CA SER A 105 11.99 -11.85 -4.04
C SER A 105 10.93 -11.21 -4.93
N VAL A 106 10.99 -9.90 -5.14
CA VAL A 106 9.98 -9.17 -5.92
C VAL A 106 10.48 -8.93 -7.35
N PRO A 107 9.77 -9.40 -8.40
CA PRO A 107 10.11 -9.14 -9.79
C PRO A 107 10.21 -7.64 -10.10
N VAL A 108 11.11 -7.26 -11.01
CA VAL A 108 11.37 -5.85 -11.36
C VAL A 108 10.14 -5.11 -11.88
N ASN A 109 9.27 -5.80 -12.62
CA ASN A 109 8.01 -5.25 -13.14
C ASN A 109 6.91 -5.04 -12.07
N LEU A 110 7.19 -5.42 -10.83
CA LEU A 110 6.32 -5.17 -9.67
C LEU A 110 6.94 -4.18 -8.67
N ARG A 111 7.88 -3.35 -9.13
CA ARG A 111 8.54 -2.32 -8.34
C ARG A 111 8.36 -0.94 -8.97
N GLY A 112 8.40 0.09 -8.16
CA GLY A 112 8.55 1.46 -8.65
C GLY A 112 9.89 1.71 -9.35
N PRO A 113 10.00 2.72 -10.22
CA PRO A 113 11.19 2.98 -11.03
C PRO A 113 12.51 3.01 -10.24
N ASN A 114 12.51 3.60 -9.05
CA ASN A 114 13.68 3.71 -8.18
C ASN A 114 13.58 2.76 -6.97
N ASN A 115 12.85 1.66 -7.08
CA ASN A 115 12.51 0.76 -5.96
C ASN A 115 11.83 1.48 -4.79
N GLU A 116 11.06 2.52 -5.04
CA GLU A 116 10.38 3.32 -4.01
C GLU A 116 9.14 2.63 -3.46
N TRP A 117 8.60 1.67 -4.18
CA TRP A 117 7.50 0.82 -3.77
C TRP A 117 7.59 -0.55 -4.41
N ILE A 118 6.89 -1.51 -3.86
CA ILE A 118 6.80 -2.89 -4.34
C ILE A 118 5.36 -3.38 -4.35
N GLY A 119 5.05 -4.27 -5.29
CA GLY A 119 3.82 -5.05 -5.31
C GLY A 119 3.99 -6.35 -4.53
N ILE A 120 3.22 -6.52 -3.46
CA ILE A 120 3.26 -7.71 -2.61
C ILE A 120 2.21 -8.76 -2.96
N ALA A 121 1.21 -8.40 -3.78
CA ALA A 121 0.15 -9.30 -4.24
C ALA A 121 -0.36 -8.87 -5.61
N LYS A 122 -0.86 -9.83 -6.39
CA LYS A 122 -1.52 -9.60 -7.68
C LYS A 122 -2.99 -9.94 -7.58
N ARG A 123 -3.81 -9.17 -8.28
CA ARG A 123 -5.25 -9.45 -8.46
C ARG A 123 -5.60 -9.35 -9.93
N ALA A 124 -6.45 -10.27 -10.39
CA ALA A 124 -7.06 -10.15 -11.72
C ALA A 124 -8.38 -9.35 -11.61
N ARG A 125 -8.60 -8.45 -12.54
CA ARG A 125 -9.93 -7.91 -12.81
C ARG A 125 -10.57 -8.75 -13.88
N VAL A 126 -11.76 -9.24 -13.58
CA VAL A 126 -12.50 -10.12 -14.47
C VAL A 126 -13.92 -9.62 -14.64
N ILE A 127 -14.53 -9.99 -15.75
CA ILE A 127 -15.94 -9.72 -16.03
C ILE A 127 -16.76 -10.73 -15.25
N PHE A 128 -17.70 -10.24 -14.42
CA PHE A 128 -18.71 -11.03 -13.76
C PHE A 128 -20.05 -10.80 -14.45
N TYR A 129 -20.88 -11.81 -14.50
CA TYR A 129 -22.23 -11.71 -15.06
C TYR A 129 -23.25 -12.37 -14.17
N ASN A 130 -24.52 -11.92 -14.30
CA ASN A 130 -25.66 -12.59 -13.71
C ASN A 130 -26.21 -13.62 -14.70
N PRO A 131 -26.18 -14.94 -14.40
CA PRO A 131 -26.64 -15.98 -15.31
C PRO A 131 -28.15 -15.90 -15.62
N ASP A 132 -28.93 -15.23 -14.77
CA ASP A 132 -30.37 -15.02 -15.05
C ASP A 132 -30.60 -14.02 -16.19
N ASN A 133 -29.63 -13.14 -16.47
CA ASN A 133 -29.76 -12.04 -17.43
C ASN A 133 -28.85 -12.17 -18.65
N VAL A 134 -27.86 -13.06 -18.60
CA VAL A 134 -26.84 -13.22 -19.64
C VAL A 134 -26.57 -14.70 -19.88
N VAL A 135 -26.67 -15.12 -21.13
CA VAL A 135 -26.37 -16.49 -21.52
C VAL A 135 -24.85 -16.69 -21.60
N SER A 136 -24.34 -17.78 -21.05
CA SER A 136 -22.91 -18.10 -21.01
C SER A 136 -22.21 -17.98 -22.38
N LYS A 137 -22.92 -18.35 -23.46
CA LYS A 137 -22.42 -18.26 -24.82
C LYS A 137 -22.12 -16.83 -25.28
N ASP A 138 -22.85 -15.83 -24.75
CA ASP A 138 -22.68 -14.43 -25.14
C ASP A 138 -21.43 -13.79 -24.52
N ILE A 139 -20.85 -14.46 -23.52
CA ILE A 139 -19.66 -13.99 -22.82
C ILE A 139 -18.44 -14.88 -23.03
N GLU A 140 -18.59 -15.96 -23.77
CA GLU A 140 -17.47 -16.80 -24.17
C GLU A 140 -16.49 -15.97 -25.00
N ASN A 141 -15.24 -15.87 -24.54
CA ASN A 141 -14.19 -15.03 -25.14
C ASN A 141 -14.47 -13.51 -25.15
N LEU A 142 -15.36 -13.01 -24.29
CA LEU A 142 -15.66 -11.59 -24.17
C LEU A 142 -14.45 -10.81 -23.64
N SER A 143 -13.98 -9.85 -24.41
CA SER A 143 -12.94 -8.89 -23.99
C SER A 143 -13.55 -7.67 -23.31
N TYR A 144 -12.70 -6.83 -22.70
CA TYR A 144 -13.16 -5.52 -22.18
C TYR A 144 -13.62 -4.58 -23.29
N GLU A 145 -12.98 -4.63 -24.45
CA GLU A 145 -13.29 -3.82 -25.63
C GLU A 145 -14.66 -4.19 -26.21
N ASP A 146 -15.03 -5.47 -26.13
CA ASP A 146 -16.34 -5.94 -26.58
C ASP A 146 -17.50 -5.31 -25.79
N LEU A 147 -17.25 -4.89 -24.55
CA LEU A 147 -18.25 -4.21 -23.73
C LEU A 147 -18.68 -2.85 -24.31
N ALA A 148 -17.90 -2.27 -25.24
CA ALA A 148 -18.29 -1.05 -25.93
C ALA A 148 -19.35 -1.26 -27.02
N LYS A 149 -19.68 -2.50 -27.39
CA LYS A 149 -20.68 -2.83 -28.41
C LYS A 149 -22.09 -2.45 -27.94
N GLU A 150 -22.95 -2.05 -28.87
CA GLU A 150 -24.34 -1.65 -28.58
C GLU A 150 -25.14 -2.72 -27.84
N THR A 151 -24.82 -4.01 -28.03
CA THR A 151 -25.43 -5.16 -27.33
C THR A 151 -25.34 -5.06 -25.81
N TRP A 152 -24.32 -4.37 -25.29
CA TRP A 152 -24.06 -4.22 -23.85
C TRP A 152 -24.54 -2.89 -23.28
N LYS A 153 -25.12 -2.02 -24.10
CA LYS A 153 -25.62 -0.71 -23.67
C LYS A 153 -26.66 -0.86 -22.55
N ASN A 154 -26.46 -0.08 -21.48
CA ASN A 154 -27.30 -0.10 -20.26
C ASN A 154 -27.31 -1.45 -19.51
N ARG A 155 -26.38 -2.35 -19.80
CA ARG A 155 -26.26 -3.66 -19.17
C ARG A 155 -25.00 -3.85 -18.35
N ILE A 156 -24.14 -2.83 -18.30
CA ILE A 156 -22.84 -2.87 -17.64
C ILE A 156 -22.88 -2.09 -16.34
N VAL A 157 -22.33 -2.68 -15.27
CA VAL A 157 -22.13 -2.01 -14.00
C VAL A 157 -20.62 -1.91 -13.76
N VAL A 158 -20.12 -0.69 -13.64
CA VAL A 158 -18.72 -0.38 -13.34
C VAL A 158 -18.63 0.61 -12.19
N ARG A 159 -17.46 0.71 -11.58
CA ARG A 159 -17.19 1.77 -10.60
C ARG A 159 -17.18 3.14 -11.27
N SER A 160 -17.47 4.17 -10.50
CA SER A 160 -17.42 5.55 -10.96
C SER A 160 -16.02 5.91 -11.50
N SER A 161 -15.96 6.86 -12.45
CA SER A 161 -14.73 7.30 -13.12
C SER A 161 -13.68 7.92 -12.17
N ASN A 162 -14.09 8.40 -11.00
CA ASN A 162 -13.18 8.92 -9.99
C ASN A 162 -12.57 7.80 -9.11
N ASN A 163 -13.01 6.55 -9.26
CA ASN A 163 -12.48 5.44 -8.49
C ASN A 163 -11.16 4.95 -9.10
N ILE A 164 -10.11 4.83 -8.26
CA ILE A 164 -8.77 4.43 -8.69
C ILE A 164 -8.75 3.09 -9.46
N TYR A 165 -9.58 2.13 -9.08
CA TYR A 165 -9.65 0.85 -9.79
C TYR A 165 -10.16 0.98 -11.22
N ASN A 166 -11.14 1.87 -11.46
CA ASN A 166 -11.64 2.11 -12.79
C ASN A 166 -10.61 2.90 -13.63
N GLN A 167 -9.98 3.90 -13.02
CA GLN A 167 -8.89 4.65 -13.66
C GLN A 167 -7.73 3.74 -14.08
N SER A 168 -7.29 2.83 -13.22
CA SER A 168 -6.24 1.86 -13.54
C SER A 168 -6.65 0.88 -14.64
N LEU A 169 -7.93 0.46 -14.68
CA LEU A 169 -8.44 -0.39 -15.78
C LEU A 169 -8.38 0.36 -17.10
N VAL A 170 -8.91 1.58 -17.15
CA VAL A 170 -8.91 2.40 -18.37
C VAL A 170 -7.47 2.72 -18.83
N ALA A 171 -6.58 3.06 -17.90
CA ALA A 171 -5.17 3.28 -18.20
C ALA A 171 -4.49 2.04 -18.79
N SER A 172 -4.83 0.84 -18.30
CA SER A 172 -4.34 -0.42 -18.85
C SER A 172 -4.85 -0.65 -20.29
N MET A 173 -6.12 -0.37 -20.55
CA MET A 173 -6.69 -0.49 -21.91
C MET A 173 -6.01 0.48 -22.88
N ILE A 174 -5.81 1.74 -22.50
CA ILE A 174 -5.10 2.74 -23.31
C ILE A 174 -3.66 2.29 -23.58
N SER A 175 -2.96 1.78 -22.56
CA SER A 175 -1.57 1.33 -22.71
C SER A 175 -1.41 0.14 -23.66
N ASN A 176 -2.43 -0.72 -23.75
CA ASN A 176 -2.37 -1.91 -24.59
C ASN A 176 -2.89 -1.68 -26.02
N ASN A 177 -3.81 -0.73 -26.21
CA ASN A 177 -4.53 -0.57 -27.48
C ASN A 177 -4.22 0.78 -28.19
N GLY A 178 -3.52 1.68 -27.55
CA GLY A 178 -3.16 3.02 -28.08
C GLY A 178 -4.15 4.09 -27.68
#